data_21ec247133bff17e305f6d9dbd7561b1
#
_entry.id   21ec247133bff17e305f6d9dbd7561b1
#
_cell.length_a   1.000
_cell.length_b   1.000
_cell.length_c   1.000
_cell.angle_alpha   90.00
_cell.angle_beta   90.00
_cell.angle_gamma   90.00
#
_symmetry.space_group_name_H-M   'P 1'
#
loop_
_entity.id
_entity.type
_entity.pdbx_description
1 polymer ?
#
loop_
_entity_poly.entity_id
_entity_poly.type
_entity_poly.pdbx_seq_one_letter_code
_entity_poly.pdbx_strand_id
1 'polypeptide(L)'
;MALNGIDGAVRVAGALVGGGLALGGGAIGAAVGDGLAGSQTIAAIARQPEIESKARQYFFLTVGLVEAMYFINLLFMVVFVYVFAAKS
;
A
#
# COMPACT_ATOMS: atom_id res chain seq x y z
N MET A 1 -14.94 0.18 26.06
CA MET A 1 -16.38 0.41 26.16
C MET A 1 -16.96 0.52 24.77
N ALA A 2 -17.98 -0.24 24.52
CA ALA A 2 -18.69 -0.13 23.25
C ALA A 2 -19.51 1.14 23.22
N LEU A 3 -19.47 1.87 22.12
CA LEU A 3 -20.31 3.03 21.89
C LEU A 3 -21.58 2.59 21.18
N ASN A 4 -22.70 2.97 21.72
CA ASN A 4 -24.01 2.63 21.16
C ASN A 4 -24.60 3.85 20.46
N GLY A 5 -25.50 3.59 19.51
CA GLY A 5 -26.20 4.65 18.80
C GLY A 5 -25.30 5.33 17.76
N ILE A 6 -25.51 6.63 17.60
CA ILE A 6 -24.87 7.40 16.53
C ILE A 6 -23.37 7.50 16.74
N ASP A 7 -22.92 7.72 17.95
CA ASP A 7 -21.49 7.85 18.23
C ASP A 7 -20.75 6.57 17.83
N GLY A 8 -21.27 5.41 18.22
CA GLY A 8 -20.68 4.15 17.85
C GLY A 8 -20.71 3.92 16.36
N ALA A 9 -21.83 4.22 15.72
CA ALA A 9 -21.98 4.04 14.28
C ALA A 9 -21.00 4.92 13.50
N VAL A 10 -20.84 6.18 13.90
CA VAL A 10 -19.90 7.10 13.24
C VAL A 10 -18.47 6.61 13.42
N ARG A 11 -18.10 6.16 14.61
CA ARG A 11 -16.77 5.66 14.88
C ARG A 11 -16.45 4.42 14.04
N VAL A 12 -17.38 3.48 13.98
CA VAL A 12 -17.19 2.26 13.18
C VAL A 12 -17.08 2.60 11.69
N ALA A 13 -17.99 3.45 11.20
CA ALA A 13 -17.95 3.86 9.79
C ALA A 13 -16.65 4.55 9.46
N GLY A 14 -16.17 5.46 10.32
CA GLY A 14 -14.91 6.15 10.11
C GLY A 14 -13.73 5.21 10.09
N ALA A 15 -13.69 4.24 11.00
CA ALA A 15 -12.61 3.26 11.05
C ALA A 15 -12.59 2.38 9.81
N LEU A 16 -13.76 1.92 9.35
CA LEU A 16 -13.83 1.07 8.16
C LEU A 16 -13.46 1.83 6.90
N VAL A 17 -13.95 3.07 6.75
CA VAL A 17 -13.60 3.91 5.61
C VAL A 17 -12.11 4.24 5.64
N GLY A 18 -11.58 4.63 6.81
CA GLY A 18 -10.16 4.93 6.97
C GLY A 18 -9.28 3.74 6.66
N GLY A 19 -9.67 2.55 7.14
CA GLY A 19 -8.94 1.32 6.86
C GLY A 19 -8.96 0.99 5.38
N GLY A 20 -10.11 1.12 4.74
CA GLY A 20 -10.23 0.90 3.30
C GLY A 20 -9.41 1.88 2.48
N LEU A 21 -9.39 3.16 2.87
CA LEU A 21 -8.58 4.17 2.20
C LEU A 21 -7.09 3.91 2.39
N ALA A 22 -6.66 3.50 3.58
CA ALA A 22 -5.28 3.18 3.84
C ALA A 22 -4.81 2.01 2.96
N LEU A 23 -5.58 0.93 2.93
CA LEU A 23 -5.21 -0.24 2.14
C LEU A 23 -5.34 0.04 0.64
N GLY A 24 -6.46 0.63 0.21
CA GLY A 24 -6.70 0.92 -1.20
C GLY A 24 -5.73 1.95 -1.74
N GLY A 25 -5.46 3.01 -0.98
CA GLY A 25 -4.48 4.03 -1.35
C GLY A 25 -3.08 3.44 -1.48
N GLY A 26 -2.70 2.60 -0.51
CA GLY A 26 -1.42 1.90 -0.57
C GLY A 26 -1.32 0.98 -1.77
N ALA A 27 -2.39 0.23 -2.07
CA ALA A 27 -2.42 -0.67 -3.21
C ALA A 27 -2.27 0.09 -4.53
N ILE A 28 -2.99 1.21 -4.69
CA ILE A 28 -2.89 2.04 -5.89
C ILE A 28 -1.48 2.60 -6.01
N GLY A 29 -0.94 3.17 -4.93
CA GLY A 29 0.40 3.73 -4.94
C GLY A 29 1.46 2.69 -5.26
N ALA A 30 1.37 1.51 -4.66
CA ALA A 30 2.31 0.42 -4.92
C ALA A 30 2.24 -0.02 -6.38
N ALA A 31 1.02 -0.22 -6.91
CA ALA A 31 0.83 -0.66 -8.28
C ALA A 31 1.36 0.37 -9.28
N VAL A 32 1.05 1.65 -9.07
CA VAL A 32 1.55 2.72 -9.94
C VAL A 32 3.07 2.82 -9.87
N GLY A 33 3.63 2.78 -8.66
CA GLY A 33 5.08 2.86 -8.47
C GLY A 33 5.80 1.69 -9.13
N ASP A 34 5.32 0.47 -8.89
CA ASP A 34 5.91 -0.72 -9.49
C ASP A 34 5.79 -0.70 -11.01
N GLY A 35 4.62 -0.27 -11.53
CA GLY A 35 4.40 -0.17 -12.96
C GLY A 35 5.32 0.83 -13.63
N LEU A 36 5.49 2.01 -13.02
CA LEU A 36 6.40 3.02 -13.56
C LEU A 36 7.84 2.54 -13.53
N ALA A 37 8.28 1.96 -12.39
CA ALA A 37 9.64 1.43 -12.28
C ALA A 37 9.88 0.33 -13.29
N GLY A 38 8.91 -0.58 -13.46
CA GLY A 38 9.02 -1.68 -14.41
C GLY A 38 9.10 -1.20 -15.85
N SER A 39 8.23 -0.25 -16.25
CA SER A 39 8.24 0.25 -17.60
C SER A 39 9.54 0.97 -17.93
N GLN A 40 10.07 1.77 -17.00
CA GLN A 40 11.35 2.46 -17.20
C GLN A 40 12.52 1.50 -17.23
N THR A 41 12.46 0.44 -16.43
CA THR A 41 13.51 -0.59 -16.43
C THR A 41 13.55 -1.30 -17.77
N ILE A 42 12.39 -1.69 -18.30
CA ILE A 42 12.30 -2.34 -19.60
C ILE A 42 12.82 -1.42 -20.70
N ALA A 43 12.41 -0.14 -20.67
CA ALA A 43 12.87 0.83 -21.66
C ALA A 43 14.39 1.03 -21.59
N ALA A 44 14.95 1.09 -20.40
CA ALA A 44 16.40 1.25 -20.23
C ALA A 44 17.16 0.05 -20.78
N ILE A 45 16.70 -1.17 -20.49
CA ILE A 45 17.33 -2.39 -21.00
C ILE A 45 17.23 -2.46 -22.52
N ALA A 46 16.09 -2.03 -23.08
CA ALA A 46 15.92 -2.01 -24.52
C ALA A 46 16.92 -1.08 -25.21
N ARG A 47 17.25 0.04 -24.56
CA ARG A 47 18.23 1.00 -25.11
C ARG A 47 19.67 0.56 -24.86
N GLN A 48 19.94 -0.06 -23.73
CA GLN A 48 21.26 -0.48 -23.33
C GLN A 48 21.20 -1.89 -22.73
N PRO A 49 21.17 -2.93 -23.57
CA PRO A 49 21.04 -4.30 -23.06
C PRO A 49 22.15 -4.72 -22.09
N GLU A 50 23.31 -4.07 -22.17
CA GLU A 50 24.44 -4.39 -21.30
C GLU A 50 24.21 -4.02 -19.84
N ILE A 51 23.20 -3.20 -19.53
CA ILE A 51 22.89 -2.84 -18.14
C ILE A 51 21.83 -3.73 -17.51
N GLU A 52 21.40 -4.78 -18.21
CA GLU A 52 20.25 -5.60 -17.75
C GLU A 52 20.42 -6.06 -16.31
N SER A 53 21.57 -6.61 -15.96
CA SER A 53 21.80 -7.14 -14.62
C SER A 53 21.65 -6.06 -13.55
N LYS A 54 22.28 -4.91 -13.77
CA LYS A 54 22.23 -3.80 -12.81
C LYS A 54 20.85 -3.19 -12.76
N ALA A 55 20.20 -3.00 -13.90
CA ALA A 55 18.85 -2.43 -13.95
C ALA A 55 17.86 -3.32 -13.22
N ARG A 56 17.98 -4.65 -13.36
CA ARG A 56 17.14 -5.60 -12.68
C ARG A 56 17.32 -5.53 -11.16
N GLN A 57 18.56 -5.39 -10.70
CA GLN A 57 18.84 -5.25 -9.28
C GLN A 57 18.17 -4.01 -8.69
N TYR A 58 18.26 -2.87 -9.35
CA TYR A 58 17.62 -1.65 -8.89
C TYR A 58 16.10 -1.76 -8.95
N PHE A 59 15.57 -2.43 -9.96
CA PHE A 59 14.13 -2.66 -10.06
C PHE A 59 13.64 -3.48 -8.86
N PHE A 60 14.31 -4.58 -8.53
CA PHE A 60 13.89 -5.40 -7.39
C PHE A 60 14.05 -4.66 -6.06
N LEU A 61 15.07 -3.83 -5.93
CA LEU A 61 15.20 -2.99 -4.74
C LEU A 61 14.02 -2.03 -4.61
N THR A 62 13.65 -1.37 -5.70
CA THR A 62 12.52 -0.44 -5.72
C THR A 62 11.22 -1.15 -5.38
N VAL A 63 10.95 -2.29 -6.01
CA VAL A 63 9.74 -3.08 -5.74
C VAL A 63 9.70 -3.51 -4.28
N GLY A 64 10.82 -3.98 -3.74
CA GLY A 64 10.88 -4.38 -2.34
C GLY A 64 10.54 -3.25 -1.38
N LEU A 65 11.05 -2.05 -1.63
CA LEU A 65 10.74 -0.89 -0.80
C LEU A 65 9.28 -0.46 -0.93
N VAL A 66 8.74 -0.48 -2.14
CA VAL A 66 7.34 -0.13 -2.38
C VAL A 66 6.42 -1.12 -1.68
N GLU A 67 6.70 -2.41 -1.79
CA GLU A 67 5.90 -3.44 -1.14
C GLU A 67 5.98 -3.35 0.38
N ALA A 68 7.14 -2.98 0.92
CA ALA A 68 7.29 -2.77 2.36
C ALA A 68 6.33 -1.67 2.84
N MET A 69 6.22 -0.58 2.09
CA MET A 69 5.28 0.49 2.43
C MET A 69 3.83 0.02 2.34
N TYR A 70 3.53 -0.82 1.37
CA TYR A 70 2.18 -1.39 1.25
C TYR A 70 1.85 -2.23 2.48
N PHE A 71 2.78 -3.05 2.96
CA PHE A 71 2.54 -3.85 4.16
C PHE A 71 2.38 -3.00 5.41
N ILE A 72 3.05 -1.86 5.50
CA ILE A 72 2.82 -0.91 6.59
C ILE A 72 1.38 -0.38 6.52
N ASN A 73 0.89 -0.05 5.33
CA ASN A 73 -0.49 0.39 5.14
C ASN A 73 -1.48 -0.71 5.51
N LEU A 74 -1.17 -1.96 5.19
CA LEU A 74 -1.99 -3.10 5.59
C LEU A 74 -2.08 -3.19 7.11
N LEU A 75 -0.97 -2.98 7.81
CA LEU A 75 -0.97 -2.97 9.27
C LEU A 75 -1.92 -1.89 9.82
N PHE A 76 -1.88 -0.68 9.27
CA PHE A 76 -2.77 0.39 9.71
C PHE A 76 -4.24 0.06 9.40
N MET A 77 -4.53 -0.58 8.26
CA MET A 77 -5.88 -1.02 7.98
C MET A 77 -6.37 -2.01 9.04
N VAL A 78 -5.53 -2.96 9.41
CA VAL A 78 -5.87 -3.94 10.46
C VAL A 78 -6.14 -3.22 11.77
N VAL A 79 -5.31 -2.25 12.16
CA VAL A 79 -5.51 -1.48 13.38
C VAL A 79 -6.84 -0.74 13.34
N PHE A 80 -7.14 -0.04 12.23
CA PHE A 80 -8.38 0.71 12.14
C PHE A 80 -9.61 -0.19 12.23
N VAL A 81 -9.58 -1.32 11.53
CA VAL A 81 -10.76 -2.19 11.43
C VAL A 81 -10.89 -3.06 12.68
N TYR A 82 -9.82 -3.69 13.13
CA TYR A 82 -9.92 -4.68 14.19
C TYR A 82 -9.67 -4.13 15.58
N VAL A 83 -9.05 -2.97 15.70
CA VAL A 83 -8.82 -2.35 17.00
C VAL A 83 -9.83 -1.25 17.24
N PHE A 84 -9.88 -0.25 16.37
CA PHE A 84 -10.75 0.91 16.62
C PHE A 84 -12.22 0.60 16.34
N ALA A 85 -12.55 -0.06 15.25
CA ALA A 85 -13.93 -0.38 14.94
C ALA A 85 -14.50 -1.42 15.92
N ALA A 86 -13.72 -2.45 16.24
CA ALA A 86 -14.20 -3.52 17.11
C ALA A 86 -14.39 -3.05 18.55
N LYS A 87 -13.71 -2.01 18.98
CA LYS A 87 -13.84 -1.47 20.34
C LYS A 87 -14.96 -0.45 20.48
N SER A 88 -15.66 -0.15 19.40
CA SER A 88 -16.75 0.86 19.42
C SER A 88 -18.11 0.30 19.79
#